data_8fb944c9ddcd5239cbdeb1a3002cb7e9
#
_entry.id   8fb944c9ddcd5239cbdeb1a3002cb7e9
#
_cell.length_a   1.000
_cell.length_b   1.000
_cell.length_c   1.000
_cell.angle_alpha   90.00
_cell.angle_beta   90.00
_cell.angle_gamma   90.00
#
_symmetry.space_group_name_H-M   'P 1'
#
loop_
_entity.id
_entity.type
_entity.pdbx_description
1 polymer ?
#
loop_
_entity_poly.entity_id
_entity_poly.type
_entity_poly.pdbx_seq_one_letter_code
_entity_poly.pdbx_strand_id
1 'polypeptide(L)'
;MRKVIYILSLSIVALMFSANIIHAQCGADAQANACISKLQDGFTFLKTFKVDGQGGAKAKVEYSYVFSKDTQYYLNICNDGADTDGIVVTMYDSKRQVVSTNYNKGKFYAGMIYPCNATGIYYITFTFEGSQNYCGGSVLGFKR
;
A
#
# COMPACT_ATOMS: atom_id res chain seq x y z
N MET A 1 -40.34 -3.19 -43.87
CA MET A 1 -40.22 -2.24 -42.72
C MET A 1 -40.13 -2.94 -41.37
N ARG A 2 -40.98 -3.90 -41.03
CA ARG A 2 -40.88 -4.60 -39.69
C ARG A 2 -39.57 -5.30 -39.43
N LYS A 3 -38.97 -5.97 -40.43
CA LYS A 3 -37.66 -6.69 -40.26
C LYS A 3 -36.49 -5.76 -40.01
N VAL A 4 -36.50 -4.57 -40.59
CA VAL A 4 -35.42 -3.55 -40.39
C VAL A 4 -35.45 -2.98 -38.98
N ILE A 5 -36.64 -2.83 -38.41
CA ILE A 5 -36.83 -2.32 -37.01
C ILE A 5 -36.28 -3.31 -36.00
N TYR A 6 -36.46 -4.63 -36.20
CA TYR A 6 -35.90 -5.66 -35.32
C TYR A 6 -34.38 -5.73 -35.38
N ILE A 7 -33.77 -5.51 -36.53
CA ILE A 7 -32.29 -5.49 -36.66
C ILE A 7 -31.72 -4.26 -35.99
N LEU A 8 -32.35 -3.09 -36.13
CA LEU A 8 -31.91 -1.89 -35.43
C LEU A 8 -32.04 -1.98 -33.91
N SER A 9 -33.13 -2.58 -33.39
CA SER A 9 -33.31 -2.78 -31.96
C SER A 9 -32.30 -3.78 -31.37
N LEU A 10 -31.93 -4.82 -32.10
CA LEU A 10 -30.95 -5.79 -31.62
C LEU A 10 -29.54 -5.22 -31.56
N SER A 11 -29.17 -4.32 -32.49
CA SER A 11 -27.86 -3.65 -32.50
C SER A 11 -27.70 -2.63 -31.37
N ILE A 12 -28.78 -1.95 -30.93
CA ILE A 12 -28.77 -1.02 -29.79
C ILE A 12 -28.60 -1.75 -28.47
N VAL A 13 -29.21 -2.93 -28.32
CA VAL A 13 -29.07 -3.75 -27.10
C VAL A 13 -27.64 -4.29 -26.96
N ALA A 14 -26.98 -4.66 -28.08
CA ALA A 14 -25.59 -5.14 -28.03
C ALA A 14 -24.58 -4.07 -27.62
N LEU A 15 -24.83 -2.79 -27.88
CA LEU A 15 -23.99 -1.66 -27.48
C LEU A 15 -24.08 -1.32 -25.99
N MET A 16 -25.13 -1.73 -25.30
CA MET A 16 -25.31 -1.44 -23.86
C MET A 16 -24.57 -2.43 -22.94
N PHE A 17 -24.10 -3.56 -23.46
CA PHE A 17 -23.35 -4.56 -22.69
C PHE A 17 -21.83 -4.36 -22.65
N SER A 18 -21.30 -3.31 -23.29
CA SER A 18 -19.88 -2.96 -23.22
C SER A 18 -19.60 -2.02 -22.04
N ALA A 19 -20.20 -2.26 -20.88
CA ALA A 19 -19.76 -1.61 -19.66
C ALA A 19 -18.37 -2.18 -19.30
N ASN A 20 -17.32 -1.57 -19.85
CA ASN A 20 -15.99 -1.79 -19.32
C ASN A 20 -16.02 -1.42 -17.85
N ILE A 21 -15.90 -2.41 -16.98
CA ILE A 21 -15.63 -2.18 -15.57
C ILE A 21 -14.23 -1.54 -15.54
N ILE A 22 -14.20 -0.22 -15.52
CA ILE A 22 -12.99 0.54 -15.23
C ILE A 22 -12.71 0.25 -13.77
N HIS A 23 -11.89 -0.77 -13.50
CA HIS A 23 -11.29 -0.89 -12.20
C HIS A 23 -10.49 0.39 -11.99
N ALA A 24 -10.91 1.21 -11.03
CA ALA A 24 -10.14 2.36 -10.62
C ALA A 24 -8.74 1.84 -10.26
N GLN A 25 -7.74 2.15 -11.10
CA GLN A 25 -6.36 1.73 -10.85
C GLN A 25 -5.91 2.37 -9.54
N CYS A 26 -5.29 1.56 -8.69
CA CYS A 26 -4.70 2.05 -7.47
C CYS A 26 -3.68 3.16 -7.79
N GLY A 27 -3.92 4.37 -7.30
CA GLY A 27 -3.00 5.51 -7.40
C GLY A 27 -1.79 5.39 -6.47
N ALA A 28 -1.24 4.19 -6.27
CA ALA A 28 -0.17 3.92 -5.31
C ALA A 28 1.06 4.80 -5.49
N ASP A 29 1.37 5.21 -6.73
CA ASP A 29 2.45 6.17 -7.00
C ASP A 29 2.17 7.56 -6.41
N ALA A 30 0.98 8.08 -6.64
CA ALA A 30 0.56 9.37 -6.12
C ALA A 30 0.53 9.35 -4.59
N GLN A 31 -0.02 8.28 -4.01
CA GLN A 31 -0.09 8.09 -2.56
C GLN A 31 1.30 7.95 -1.93
N ALA A 32 2.20 7.18 -2.53
CA ALA A 32 3.58 7.03 -2.07
C ALA A 32 4.32 8.38 -2.08
N ASN A 33 4.12 9.21 -3.10
CA ASN A 33 4.70 10.54 -3.16
C ASN A 33 4.08 11.50 -2.13
N ALA A 34 2.76 11.44 -1.93
CA ALA A 34 2.07 12.23 -0.91
C ALA A 34 2.54 11.89 0.51
N CYS A 35 2.96 10.65 0.75
CA CYS A 35 3.54 10.21 2.03
C CYS A 35 4.81 10.96 2.42
N ILE A 36 5.57 11.52 1.48
CA ILE A 36 6.83 12.22 1.78
C ILE A 36 6.58 13.37 2.74
N SER A 37 5.47 14.12 2.57
CA SER A 37 5.08 15.21 3.45
C SER A 37 4.64 14.76 4.86
N LYS A 38 4.43 13.46 5.05
CA LYS A 38 4.05 12.84 6.33
C LYS A 38 5.24 12.23 7.06
N LEU A 39 6.44 12.40 6.53
CA LEU A 39 7.65 11.99 7.24
C LEU A 39 7.76 12.77 8.54
N GLN A 40 8.01 12.07 9.64
CA GLN A 40 8.13 12.68 10.96
C GLN A 40 9.35 13.60 11.02
N ASP A 41 9.19 14.74 11.73
CA ASP A 41 10.26 15.71 11.92
C ASP A 41 11.53 15.05 12.51
N GLY A 42 12.68 15.47 11.99
CA GLY A 42 13.99 14.95 12.38
C GLY A 42 14.39 13.66 11.68
N PHE A 43 13.53 13.08 10.82
CA PHE A 43 13.91 11.97 9.95
C PHE A 43 14.27 12.47 8.55
N THR A 44 15.32 11.89 7.99
CA THR A 44 15.75 12.13 6.61
C THR A 44 15.07 11.13 5.68
N PHE A 45 14.52 11.60 4.57
CA PHE A 45 13.89 10.77 3.55
C PHE A 45 14.89 9.76 2.95
N LEU A 46 14.44 8.51 2.79
CA LEU A 46 15.17 7.45 2.09
C LEU A 46 14.46 6.99 0.84
N LYS A 47 13.21 6.55 0.98
CA LYS A 47 12.48 5.90 -0.10
C LYS A 47 10.98 5.91 0.14
N THR A 48 10.21 5.84 -0.95
CA THR A 48 8.79 5.52 -0.91
C THR A 48 8.54 4.09 -1.37
N PHE A 49 7.43 3.50 -0.90
CA PHE A 49 6.94 2.20 -1.33
C PHE A 49 5.50 2.34 -1.82
N LYS A 50 5.20 1.69 -2.93
CA LYS A 50 3.84 1.56 -3.47
C LYS A 50 3.17 0.38 -2.78
N VAL A 51 1.96 0.59 -2.30
CA VAL A 51 1.16 -0.48 -1.68
C VAL A 51 -0.05 -0.72 -2.56
N ASP A 52 0.06 -1.68 -3.48
CA ASP A 52 -0.99 -2.04 -4.42
C ASP A 52 -1.34 -3.53 -4.28
N GLY A 53 -2.43 -3.78 -3.57
CA GLY A 53 -3.01 -5.09 -3.38
C GLY A 53 -3.91 -5.54 -4.54
N GLN A 54 -3.95 -4.76 -5.65
CA GLN A 54 -4.73 -5.10 -6.85
C GLN A 54 -6.19 -5.44 -6.53
N GLY A 55 -6.84 -4.60 -5.72
CA GLY A 55 -8.25 -4.81 -5.34
C GLY A 55 -8.48 -6.10 -4.53
N GLY A 56 -7.46 -6.60 -3.83
CA GLY A 56 -7.51 -7.83 -3.03
C GLY A 56 -6.96 -9.07 -3.76
N ALA A 57 -6.57 -8.96 -5.02
CA ALA A 57 -5.96 -10.08 -5.76
C ALA A 57 -4.56 -10.45 -5.21
N LYS A 58 -3.86 -9.48 -4.62
CA LYS A 58 -2.60 -9.70 -3.90
C LYS A 58 -2.83 -9.65 -2.40
N ALA A 59 -2.59 -10.75 -1.72
CA ALA A 59 -2.69 -10.83 -0.27
C ALA A 59 -1.60 -10.01 0.44
N LYS A 60 -0.45 -9.80 -0.22
CA LYS A 60 0.68 -9.04 0.32
C LYS A 60 1.49 -8.34 -0.77
N VAL A 61 2.13 -7.24 -0.38
CA VAL A 61 3.18 -6.55 -1.14
C VAL A 61 4.44 -6.55 -0.28
N GLU A 62 5.58 -6.94 -0.81
CA GLU A 62 6.83 -7.05 -0.05
C GLU A 62 7.97 -6.35 -0.75
N TYR A 63 8.78 -5.66 0.06
CA TYR A 63 10.03 -5.01 -0.34
C TYR A 63 11.16 -5.42 0.59
N SER A 64 12.39 -5.30 0.12
CA SER A 64 13.59 -5.44 0.95
C SER A 64 14.41 -4.16 0.93
N TYR A 65 15.06 -3.88 2.05
CA TYR A 65 15.96 -2.74 2.19
C TYR A 65 17.10 -3.07 3.17
N VAL A 66 18.27 -2.49 2.95
CA VAL A 66 19.41 -2.68 3.84
C VAL A 66 19.35 -1.62 4.94
N PHE A 67 19.25 -2.05 6.20
CA PHE A 67 19.32 -1.18 7.36
C PHE A 67 20.72 -1.25 7.99
N SER A 68 21.14 -0.13 8.56
CA SER A 68 22.41 0.00 9.28
C SER A 68 22.18 0.02 10.77
N LYS A 69 23.03 -0.70 11.50
CA LYS A 69 23.05 -0.66 12.96
C LYS A 69 23.16 0.77 13.48
N ASP A 70 22.64 1.02 14.68
CA ASP A 70 22.66 2.30 15.40
C ASP A 70 21.96 3.45 14.65
N THR A 71 20.98 3.10 13.79
CA THR A 71 20.16 4.03 13.04
C THR A 71 18.69 3.78 13.38
N GLN A 72 17.92 4.83 13.63
CA GLN A 72 16.47 4.74 13.76
C GLN A 72 15.82 4.88 12.39
N TYR A 73 14.90 3.99 12.09
CA TYR A 73 14.08 4.04 10.87
C TYR A 73 12.64 4.35 11.23
N TYR A 74 12.03 5.23 10.45
CA TYR A 74 10.62 5.55 10.53
C TYR A 74 9.94 5.09 9.24
N LEU A 75 8.86 4.34 9.40
CA LEU A 75 8.02 3.88 8.31
C LEU A 75 6.59 4.34 8.56
N ASN A 76 6.01 5.05 7.61
CA ASN A 76 4.65 5.55 7.66
C ASN A 76 3.82 4.96 6.52
N ILE A 77 2.51 4.86 6.71
CA ILE A 77 1.53 4.45 5.70
C ILE A 77 0.61 5.62 5.41
N CYS A 78 0.32 5.83 4.13
CA CYS A 78 -0.65 6.81 3.64
C CYS A 78 -1.59 6.17 2.63
N ASN A 79 -2.84 6.59 2.69
CA ASN A 79 -3.85 6.29 1.68
C ASN A 79 -4.69 7.54 1.41
N ASP A 80 -5.55 7.53 0.41
CA ASP A 80 -6.41 8.65 0.04
C ASP A 80 -7.55 8.89 1.04
N GLY A 81 -7.78 7.96 1.96
CA GLY A 81 -8.72 8.08 3.06
C GLY A 81 -8.06 8.63 4.33
N ALA A 82 -8.84 9.14 5.25
CA ALA A 82 -8.36 9.57 6.55
C ALA A 82 -7.84 8.39 7.40
N ASP A 83 -8.25 7.18 7.08
CA ASP A 83 -7.93 5.98 7.84
C ASP A 83 -6.93 5.09 7.10
N THR A 84 -5.82 4.81 7.77
CA THR A 84 -4.85 3.77 7.36
C THR A 84 -5.29 2.39 7.83
N ASP A 85 -6.48 2.30 8.42
CA ASP A 85 -7.03 1.07 8.97
C ASP A 85 -7.15 -0.02 7.89
N GLY A 86 -6.67 -1.20 8.25
CA GLY A 86 -6.68 -2.36 7.37
C GLY A 86 -5.39 -2.59 6.58
N ILE A 87 -4.50 -1.58 6.41
CA ILE A 87 -3.16 -1.82 5.86
C ILE A 87 -2.18 -2.06 7.00
N VAL A 88 -1.71 -3.29 7.11
CA VAL A 88 -0.71 -3.69 8.11
C VAL A 88 0.65 -3.72 7.45
N VAL A 89 1.60 -2.97 8.01
CA VAL A 89 3.01 -3.14 7.67
C VAL A 89 3.72 -3.90 8.76
N THR A 90 4.42 -4.95 8.38
CA THR A 90 5.26 -5.74 9.26
C THR A 90 6.68 -5.78 8.72
N MET A 91 7.62 -5.48 9.59
CA MET A 91 9.04 -5.54 9.28
C MET A 91 9.65 -6.81 9.86
N TYR A 92 10.44 -7.49 9.05
CA TYR A 92 11.17 -8.69 9.42
C TYR A 92 12.67 -8.50 9.25
N ASP A 93 13.45 -9.14 10.09
CA ASP A 93 14.90 -9.25 9.92
C ASP A 93 15.28 -10.24 8.80
N SER A 94 16.60 -10.45 8.61
CA SER A 94 17.14 -11.40 7.63
C SER A 94 16.76 -12.85 7.89
N LYS A 95 16.38 -13.18 9.13
CA LYS A 95 15.89 -14.50 9.53
C LYS A 95 14.37 -14.63 9.47
N ARG A 96 13.69 -13.64 8.93
CA ARG A 96 12.22 -13.56 8.87
C ARG A 96 11.54 -13.51 10.24
N GLN A 97 12.23 -13.01 11.26
CA GLN A 97 11.63 -12.73 12.56
C GLN A 97 11.01 -11.34 12.54
N VAL A 98 9.81 -11.19 13.10
CA VAL A 98 9.14 -9.89 13.21
C VAL A 98 9.94 -9.00 14.15
N VAL A 99 10.32 -7.82 13.68
CA VAL A 99 11.04 -6.83 14.48
C VAL A 99 10.20 -5.59 14.77
N SER A 100 9.20 -5.28 13.94
CA SER A 100 8.25 -4.19 14.17
C SER A 100 6.99 -4.37 13.34
N THR A 101 5.87 -3.81 13.80
CA THR A 101 4.61 -3.76 13.07
C THR A 101 3.81 -2.53 13.47
N ASN A 102 2.98 -2.00 12.55
CA ASN A 102 2.05 -0.92 12.86
C ASN A 102 0.71 -1.41 13.41
N TYR A 103 0.54 -2.72 13.64
CA TYR A 103 -0.70 -3.30 14.15
C TYR A 103 -0.47 -3.98 15.50
N ASN A 104 -1.27 -3.62 16.49
CA ASN A 104 -1.19 -4.23 17.81
C ASN A 104 -2.58 -4.33 18.45
N LYS A 105 -3.00 -5.55 18.78
CA LYS A 105 -4.25 -5.85 19.50
C LYS A 105 -5.49 -5.15 18.93
N GLY A 106 -5.66 -5.21 17.60
CA GLY A 106 -6.82 -4.62 16.93
C GLY A 106 -6.68 -3.12 16.62
N LYS A 107 -5.55 -2.49 16.97
CA LYS A 107 -5.29 -1.08 16.71
C LYS A 107 -4.25 -0.90 15.62
N PHE A 108 -4.57 -0.07 14.64
CA PHE A 108 -3.66 0.35 13.59
C PHE A 108 -2.98 1.68 13.96
N TYR A 109 -1.72 1.81 13.59
CA TYR A 109 -0.94 3.03 13.74
C TYR A 109 -0.49 3.50 12.37
N ALA A 110 -0.55 4.82 12.11
CA ALA A 110 -0.15 5.40 10.83
C ALA A 110 1.35 5.24 10.53
N GLY A 111 2.17 5.02 11.56
CA GLY A 111 3.60 4.83 11.39
C GLY A 111 4.23 4.07 12.56
N MET A 112 5.47 3.65 12.34
CA MET A 112 6.26 2.96 13.35
C MET A 112 7.72 3.40 13.30
N ILE A 113 8.38 3.39 14.45
CA ILE A 113 9.82 3.64 14.59
C ILE A 113 10.50 2.32 14.95
N TYR A 114 11.60 2.04 14.27
CA TYR A 114 12.44 0.88 14.53
C TYR A 114 13.89 1.29 14.81
N PRO A 115 14.39 1.15 16.04
CA PRO A 115 15.81 1.31 16.34
C PRO A 115 16.57 0.06 15.87
N CYS A 116 17.38 0.22 14.81
CA CYS A 116 18.08 -0.90 14.20
C CYS A 116 19.32 -1.30 15.03
N ASN A 117 19.35 -2.52 15.48
CA ASN A 117 20.43 -3.08 16.32
C ASN A 117 21.43 -3.95 15.54
N ALA A 118 21.17 -4.26 14.27
CA ALA A 118 22.04 -5.06 13.43
C ALA A 118 21.96 -4.61 11.96
N THR A 119 23.12 -4.41 11.33
CA THR A 119 23.17 -4.16 9.89
C THR A 119 22.79 -5.41 9.11
N GLY A 120 21.88 -5.26 8.15
CA GLY A 120 21.44 -6.39 7.32
C GLY A 120 20.26 -6.06 6.42
N ILE A 121 19.79 -7.09 5.71
CA ILE A 121 18.59 -6.99 4.88
C ILE A 121 17.37 -7.14 5.79
N TYR A 122 16.44 -6.20 5.67
CA TYR A 122 15.12 -6.24 6.29
C TYR A 122 14.05 -6.34 5.23
N TYR A 123 12.98 -7.05 5.53
CA TYR A 123 11.83 -7.21 4.65
C TYR A 123 10.66 -6.41 5.21
N ILE A 124 10.06 -5.60 4.36
CA ILE A 124 8.93 -4.74 4.67
C ILE A 124 7.73 -5.31 3.93
N THR A 125 6.79 -5.87 4.65
CA THR A 125 5.62 -6.57 4.10
C THR A 125 4.36 -5.80 4.45
N PHE A 126 3.57 -5.48 3.45
CA PHE A 126 2.24 -4.88 3.59
C PHE A 126 1.18 -5.96 3.36
N THR A 127 0.25 -6.09 4.30
CA THR A 127 -0.91 -6.99 4.22
C THR A 127 -2.20 -6.20 4.46
N PHE A 128 -3.34 -6.80 4.17
CA PHE A 128 -4.63 -6.13 4.16
C PHE A 128 -5.60 -6.87 5.10
N GLU A 129 -5.64 -6.45 6.37
CA GLU A 129 -6.43 -7.08 7.44
C GLU A 129 -7.86 -6.54 7.46
N GLY A 130 -8.81 -7.31 6.93
CA GLY A 130 -10.22 -6.93 6.92
C GLY A 130 -10.54 -5.63 6.16
N SER A 131 -9.59 -5.13 5.39
CA SER A 131 -9.70 -3.87 4.67
C SER A 131 -10.48 -4.02 3.38
N GLN A 132 -11.29 -3.00 3.07
CA GLN A 132 -11.81 -2.77 1.72
C GLN A 132 -10.81 -1.92 0.90
N ASN A 133 -9.75 -1.42 1.54
CA ASN A 133 -8.75 -0.57 0.92
C ASN A 133 -7.46 -1.35 0.67
N TYR A 134 -7.20 -1.63 -0.58
CA TYR A 134 -6.03 -2.36 -1.05
C TYR A 134 -4.98 -1.45 -1.72
N CYS A 135 -5.11 -0.13 -1.54
CA CYS A 135 -4.30 0.86 -2.21
C CYS A 135 -3.72 1.87 -1.22
N GLY A 136 -2.42 2.09 -1.28
CA GLY A 136 -1.74 3.03 -0.40
C GLY A 136 -0.32 3.32 -0.85
N GLY A 137 0.34 4.15 -0.06
CA GLY A 137 1.76 4.44 -0.15
C GLY A 137 2.43 4.33 1.20
N SER A 138 3.74 4.30 1.20
CA SER A 138 4.54 4.33 2.41
C SER A 138 5.81 5.14 2.19
N VAL A 139 6.29 5.81 3.24
CA VAL A 139 7.57 6.51 3.24
C VAL A 139 8.49 5.91 4.29
N LEU A 140 9.73 5.67 3.91
CA LEU A 140 10.81 5.28 4.79
C LEU A 140 11.75 6.46 5.00
N GLY A 141 12.03 6.78 6.24
CA GLY A 141 13.04 7.75 6.64
C GLY A 141 13.98 7.18 7.68
N PHE A 142 15.07 7.87 7.94
CA PHE A 142 16.06 7.49 8.95
C PHE A 142 16.52 8.69 9.78
N LYS A 143 17.05 8.38 10.96
CA LYS A 143 17.69 9.33 11.88
C LYS A 143 18.88 8.63 12.55
N ARG A 144 20.01 9.30 12.63
CA ARG A 144 21.21 8.89 13.38
C ARG A 144 21.38 9.70 14.63
#